data_fe26faf1b047d5553cbcc6c1d93f3f67
#
_entry.id   fe26faf1b047d5553cbcc6c1d93f3f67
#
_cell.length_a   1.000
_cell.length_b   1.000
_cell.length_c   1.000
_cell.angle_alpha   90.00
_cell.angle_beta   90.00
_cell.angle_gamma   90.00
#
_symmetry.space_group_name_H-M   'P 1'
#
loop_
_entity.id
_entity.type
_entity.pdbx_description
1 polymer ?
#
loop_
_entity_poly.entity_id
_entity_poly.type
_entity_poly.pdbx_seq_one_letter_code
_entity_poly.pdbx_strand_id
1 'polypeptide(L)'
;MNRRHFLAAGTIAGVAGLATPRTGRSATSNSADTSRLVPPSSNAKSRLKLSASRWPWGKFTLDQMCQMCRDLGMQGVDLLEPDDWSVPPRYGLVCSMGYATVPHPENRLTDGFNRVENHSWLIPAYQRAIPLAAAAKVPNVICFSGSRKGQSDDEGREICARGLAPLIPLAEQHGVTLCMELLNSKVDHPDYQCDHTAWGVALAKRVSSPRFKLLYDIYHMQIMEGDVIRTVTGNVNYIAHFHTGGVPGRHEIDDTQELNYHRVMQAIADTGFKGFVAQEFMPTRDPRESLAQAVRICTV
;
A
#
# COMPACT_ATOMS: atom_id res chain seq x y z
N MET A 1 -35.40 28.70 24.70
CA MET A 1 -35.47 29.13 26.12
C MET A 1 -34.22 28.71 26.86
N ASN A 2 -33.56 29.76 27.32
CA ASN A 2 -32.57 29.91 28.41
C ASN A 2 -31.25 29.11 28.48
N ARG A 3 -30.27 29.96 28.22
CA ARG A 3 -28.84 29.97 28.65
C ARG A 3 -28.69 29.84 30.20
N ARG A 4 -27.57 29.35 30.67
CA ARG A 4 -26.83 29.92 31.79
C ARG A 4 -25.33 29.60 31.74
N HIS A 5 -24.53 30.68 31.71
CA HIS A 5 -23.10 30.77 31.93
C HIS A 5 -22.73 30.46 33.40
N PHE A 6 -21.51 29.97 33.63
CA PHE A 6 -20.78 30.24 34.89
C PHE A 6 -19.33 30.55 34.59
N LEU A 7 -18.98 31.81 34.80
CA LEU A 7 -17.63 32.35 34.96
C LEU A 7 -17.29 32.29 36.46
N ALA A 8 -16.08 31.88 36.80
CA ALA A 8 -15.48 32.21 38.11
C ALA A 8 -14.02 32.62 37.90
N ALA A 9 -13.75 33.89 38.20
CA ALA A 9 -12.44 34.49 38.32
C ALA A 9 -11.84 34.24 39.72
N GLY A 10 -10.56 34.02 39.78
CA GLY A 10 -9.79 33.92 41.05
C GLY A 10 -8.46 34.65 40.92
N THR A 11 -8.26 35.59 41.76
CA THR A 11 -7.34 36.72 41.83
C THR A 11 -5.90 36.33 42.22
N ILE A 12 -4.98 37.18 41.76
CA ILE A 12 -3.52 37.23 41.93
C ILE A 12 -3.14 37.62 43.37
N ALA A 13 -2.06 37.05 43.90
CA ALA A 13 -1.25 37.66 44.96
C ALA A 13 0.24 37.51 44.63
N GLY A 14 0.90 38.61 44.37
CA GLY A 14 2.32 38.71 44.13
C GLY A 14 3.12 38.78 45.44
N VAL A 15 4.32 38.19 45.45
CA VAL A 15 5.37 38.50 46.45
C VAL A 15 6.66 38.76 45.70
N ALA A 16 7.18 39.97 45.92
CA ALA A 16 8.50 40.43 45.48
C ALA A 16 9.57 39.88 46.43
N GLY A 17 10.63 39.34 45.89
CA GLY A 17 11.84 38.92 46.59
C GLY A 17 13.11 39.33 45.87
N LEU A 18 13.95 40.04 46.51
CA LEU A 18 15.18 40.75 46.11
C LEU A 18 16.24 39.86 45.44
N ALA A 19 16.88 40.42 44.45
CA ALA A 19 18.05 39.89 43.74
C ALA A 19 19.35 40.12 44.50
N THR A 20 20.24 39.12 44.51
CA THR A 20 21.68 39.27 44.66
C THR A 20 22.42 38.61 43.52
N PRO A 21 23.49 39.21 42.99
CA PRO A 21 24.22 38.65 41.85
C PRO A 21 25.22 37.58 42.30
N ARG A 22 25.24 36.44 41.64
CA ARG A 22 26.28 35.40 41.82
C ARG A 22 26.98 35.16 40.47
N THR A 23 28.26 35.37 40.51
CA THR A 23 29.29 35.23 39.51
C THR A 23 29.26 33.95 38.73
N GLY A 24 29.68 34.05 37.49
CA GLY A 24 29.69 33.07 36.42
C GLY A 24 30.26 31.70 36.70
N ARG A 25 29.60 30.75 36.11
CA ARG A 25 30.19 29.45 35.71
C ARG A 25 29.72 29.13 34.31
N SER A 26 30.71 29.05 33.41
CA SER A 26 30.54 28.61 32.04
C SER A 26 29.83 27.28 32.00
N ALA A 27 28.64 27.26 31.44
CA ALA A 27 27.94 26.01 31.09
C ALA A 27 28.42 25.55 29.72
N THR A 28 29.22 24.50 29.71
CA THR A 28 29.51 23.72 28.51
C THR A 28 28.19 23.23 27.92
N SER A 29 27.89 23.71 26.73
CA SER A 29 26.79 23.22 25.91
C SER A 29 27.04 21.75 25.55
N ASN A 30 26.30 20.87 26.21
CA ASN A 30 26.12 19.51 25.70
C ASN A 30 25.30 19.62 24.40
N SER A 31 26.00 19.61 23.27
CA SER A 31 25.42 19.33 21.97
C SER A 31 24.83 17.90 22.08
N ALA A 32 23.52 17.83 22.03
CA ALA A 32 22.82 16.56 21.82
C ALA A 32 23.42 15.89 20.58
N ASP A 33 24.02 14.75 20.79
CA ASP A 33 24.51 13.85 19.75
C ASP A 33 23.27 13.38 18.95
N THR A 34 22.99 14.09 17.88
CA THR A 34 22.12 13.57 16.83
C THR A 34 22.91 12.43 16.20
N SER A 35 22.70 11.21 16.70
CA SER A 35 23.17 10.00 16.07
C SER A 35 22.79 10.05 14.59
N ARG A 36 23.75 10.43 13.76
CA ARG A 36 23.67 10.38 12.31
C ARG A 36 23.27 8.97 11.95
N LEU A 37 22.01 8.79 11.48
CA LEU A 37 21.67 7.65 10.66
C LEU A 37 22.66 7.69 9.50
N VAL A 38 23.65 6.82 9.56
CA VAL A 38 24.59 6.61 8.45
C VAL A 38 23.70 6.19 7.28
N PRO A 39 23.65 6.95 6.18
CA PRO A 39 22.89 6.52 5.02
C PRO A 39 23.48 5.17 4.60
N PRO A 40 22.67 4.15 4.31
CA PRO A 40 23.17 2.90 3.75
C PRO A 40 24.02 3.27 2.53
N SER A 41 25.19 2.65 2.41
CA SER A 41 26.09 2.89 1.29
C SER A 41 25.30 2.75 0.00
N SER A 42 25.47 3.67 -0.95
CA SER A 42 24.73 3.78 -2.21
C SER A 42 24.81 2.53 -3.12
N ASN A 43 25.42 1.43 -2.64
CA ASN A 43 25.62 0.15 -3.33
C ASN A 43 24.94 -1.05 -2.67
N ALA A 44 24.18 -0.89 -1.58
CA ALA A 44 23.45 -2.04 -1.01
C ALA A 44 22.25 -2.36 -1.91
N LYS A 45 22.30 -3.52 -2.58
CA LYS A 45 21.16 -4.03 -3.36
C LYS A 45 20.06 -4.45 -2.39
N SER A 46 18.88 -3.83 -2.49
CA SER A 46 17.72 -4.22 -1.67
C SER A 46 17.39 -5.71 -1.84
N ARG A 47 17.03 -6.37 -0.75
CA ARG A 47 16.49 -7.73 -0.76
C ARG A 47 15.07 -7.80 -1.31
N LEU A 48 14.36 -6.65 -1.36
CA LEU A 48 13.02 -6.49 -1.88
C LEU A 48 13.05 -5.83 -3.26
N LYS A 49 12.12 -6.20 -4.13
CA LYS A 49 11.87 -5.49 -5.39
C LYS A 49 10.94 -4.32 -5.10
N LEU A 50 11.35 -3.12 -5.52
CA LEU A 50 10.58 -1.91 -5.32
C LEU A 50 9.90 -1.46 -6.62
N SER A 51 8.66 -1.01 -6.50
CA SER A 51 7.89 -0.37 -7.57
C SER A 51 7.15 0.85 -7.04
N ALA A 52 6.48 1.61 -7.91
CA ALA A 52 5.63 2.73 -7.52
C ALA A 52 4.32 2.70 -8.30
N SER A 53 3.21 2.92 -7.60
CA SER A 53 1.87 2.98 -8.19
C SER A 53 1.70 4.24 -9.02
N ARG A 54 1.04 4.13 -10.18
CA ARG A 54 0.95 5.21 -11.17
C ARG A 54 0.14 6.42 -10.68
N TRP A 55 -0.96 6.19 -9.98
CA TRP A 55 -1.94 7.25 -9.71
C TRP A 55 -1.44 8.37 -8.77
N PRO A 56 -0.60 8.14 -7.72
CA PRO A 56 -0.13 9.22 -6.85
C PRO A 56 0.78 10.23 -7.58
N TRP A 57 1.43 9.79 -8.64
CA TRP A 57 2.33 10.61 -9.47
C TRP A 57 1.71 11.08 -10.78
N GLY A 58 0.38 11.25 -10.82
CA GLY A 58 -0.39 11.64 -12.01
C GLY A 58 0.03 12.96 -12.68
N LYS A 59 0.81 13.81 -12.00
CA LYS A 59 1.40 15.04 -12.58
C LYS A 59 2.52 14.77 -13.59
N PHE A 60 3.14 13.59 -13.54
CA PHE A 60 4.18 13.16 -14.49
C PHE A 60 3.57 12.37 -15.63
N THR A 61 4.16 12.42 -16.81
CA THR A 61 3.85 11.42 -17.85
C THR A 61 4.35 10.05 -17.39
N LEU A 62 3.84 8.97 -17.98
CA LEU A 62 4.31 7.63 -17.63
C LEU A 62 5.80 7.44 -17.95
N ASP A 63 6.29 8.01 -19.04
CA ASP A 63 7.72 7.99 -19.41
C ASP A 63 8.57 8.72 -18.34
N GLN A 64 8.14 9.89 -17.87
CA GLN A 64 8.81 10.62 -16.79
C GLN A 64 8.84 9.82 -15.48
N MET A 65 7.74 9.15 -15.14
CA MET A 65 7.67 8.30 -13.97
C MET A 65 8.58 7.08 -14.09
N CYS A 66 8.59 6.39 -15.23
CA CYS A 66 9.50 5.28 -15.49
C CYS A 66 10.97 5.72 -15.41
N GLN A 67 11.29 6.88 -15.99
CA GLN A 67 12.63 7.46 -15.87
C GLN A 67 13.02 7.69 -14.40
N MET A 68 12.12 8.29 -13.60
CA MET A 68 12.34 8.55 -12.18
C MET A 68 12.54 7.24 -11.40
N CYS A 69 11.68 6.24 -11.60
CA CYS A 69 11.82 4.93 -10.94
C CYS A 69 13.15 4.24 -11.29
N ARG A 70 13.54 4.26 -12.58
CA ARG A 70 14.83 3.74 -13.02
C ARG A 70 16.01 4.43 -12.32
N ASP A 71 16.02 5.76 -12.30
CA ASP A 71 17.10 6.58 -11.73
C ASP A 71 17.24 6.34 -10.20
N LEU A 72 16.14 5.97 -9.54
CA LEU A 72 16.10 5.61 -8.12
C LEU A 72 16.40 4.12 -7.86
N GLY A 73 16.72 3.33 -8.91
CA GLY A 73 17.06 1.91 -8.77
C GLY A 73 15.89 0.98 -8.48
N MET A 74 14.66 1.44 -8.73
CA MET A 74 13.45 0.62 -8.62
C MET A 74 13.36 -0.37 -9.80
N GLN A 75 12.53 -1.39 -9.67
CA GLN A 75 12.40 -2.45 -10.67
C GLN A 75 11.04 -2.45 -11.39
N GLY A 76 10.07 -1.65 -10.93
CA GLY A 76 8.75 -1.64 -11.54
C GLY A 76 7.96 -0.34 -11.36
N VAL A 77 6.89 -0.26 -12.15
CA VAL A 77 5.77 0.67 -11.99
C VAL A 77 4.52 -0.18 -11.93
N ASP A 78 3.55 0.14 -11.08
CA ASP A 78 2.34 -0.64 -11.00
C ASP A 78 1.05 0.17 -11.18
N LEU A 79 -0.08 -0.55 -11.16
CA LEU A 79 -1.41 -0.02 -11.41
C LEU A 79 -1.50 0.67 -12.77
N LEU A 80 -1.05 -0.06 -13.82
CA LEU A 80 -1.15 0.37 -15.21
C LEU A 80 -2.30 -0.33 -15.93
N GLU A 81 -2.94 0.40 -16.84
CA GLU A 81 -3.88 -0.19 -17.81
C GLU A 81 -3.13 -0.99 -18.89
N PRO A 82 -3.77 -1.95 -19.56
CA PRO A 82 -3.11 -2.81 -20.56
C PRO A 82 -2.38 -2.06 -21.68
N ASP A 83 -2.89 -0.93 -22.13
CA ASP A 83 -2.27 -0.13 -23.20
C ASP A 83 -0.91 0.45 -22.77
N ASP A 84 -0.69 0.60 -21.48
CA ASP A 84 0.53 1.17 -20.90
C ASP A 84 1.57 0.10 -20.51
N TRP A 85 1.25 -1.19 -20.53
CA TRP A 85 2.16 -2.25 -20.07
C TRP A 85 3.46 -2.35 -20.87
N SER A 86 3.48 -1.86 -22.10
CA SER A 86 4.67 -1.84 -22.97
C SER A 86 5.66 -0.71 -22.64
N VAL A 87 5.29 0.26 -21.81
CA VAL A 87 6.13 1.44 -21.50
C VAL A 87 7.25 1.13 -20.51
N PRO A 88 7.02 0.52 -19.32
CA PRO A 88 8.09 0.25 -18.35
C PRO A 88 9.28 -0.53 -18.92
N PRO A 89 9.11 -1.55 -19.78
CA PRO A 89 10.22 -2.29 -20.37
C PRO A 89 11.23 -1.45 -21.17
N ARG A 90 10.82 -0.31 -21.74
CA ARG A 90 11.72 0.63 -22.45
C ARG A 90 12.75 1.25 -21.50
N TYR A 91 12.48 1.23 -20.20
CA TYR A 91 13.32 1.77 -19.12
C TYR A 91 14.00 0.67 -18.30
N GLY A 92 13.89 -0.61 -18.72
CA GLY A 92 14.41 -1.75 -17.96
C GLY A 92 13.57 -2.09 -16.73
N LEU A 93 12.34 -1.58 -16.64
CA LEU A 93 11.37 -1.84 -15.58
C LEU A 93 10.31 -2.86 -16.04
N VAL A 94 9.48 -3.32 -15.09
CA VAL A 94 8.29 -4.12 -15.39
C VAL A 94 7.02 -3.39 -14.93
N CYS A 95 5.88 -3.69 -15.53
CA CYS A 95 4.60 -3.42 -14.89
C CYS A 95 4.42 -4.49 -13.80
N SER A 96 4.53 -4.11 -12.51
CA SER A 96 4.51 -5.06 -11.39
C SER A 96 3.10 -5.50 -10.99
N MET A 97 2.09 -4.67 -11.29
CA MET A 97 0.66 -4.92 -11.11
C MET A 97 -0.10 -4.22 -12.22
N GLY A 98 -0.94 -4.95 -12.94
CA GLY A 98 -1.78 -4.40 -14.01
C GLY A 98 -3.26 -4.44 -13.65
N TYR A 99 -4.05 -3.57 -14.29
CA TYR A 99 -5.51 -3.64 -14.26
C TYR A 99 -6.05 -4.56 -15.36
N ALA A 100 -7.22 -5.14 -15.12
CA ALA A 100 -8.07 -5.63 -16.22
C ALA A 100 -8.93 -4.47 -16.74
N THR A 101 -9.06 -4.35 -18.07
CA THR A 101 -9.97 -3.36 -18.68
C THR A 101 -11.40 -3.76 -18.40
N VAL A 102 -12.10 -2.95 -17.62
CA VAL A 102 -13.51 -3.14 -17.24
C VAL A 102 -14.39 -2.04 -17.83
N PRO A 103 -15.71 -2.28 -18.02
CA PRO A 103 -16.61 -1.29 -18.63
C PRO A 103 -16.73 0.01 -17.84
N HIS A 104 -16.64 -0.09 -16.50
CA HIS A 104 -16.83 1.03 -15.56
C HIS A 104 -15.60 1.11 -14.62
N PRO A 105 -14.44 1.59 -15.11
CA PRO A 105 -13.21 1.63 -14.31
C PRO A 105 -13.32 2.52 -13.07
N GLU A 106 -14.20 3.52 -13.08
CA GLU A 106 -14.51 4.40 -11.94
C GLU A 106 -15.16 3.65 -10.76
N ASN A 107 -15.84 2.53 -11.04
CA ASN A 107 -16.53 1.72 -10.03
C ASN A 107 -15.77 0.44 -9.66
N ARG A 108 -14.53 0.24 -10.14
CA ARG A 108 -13.82 -1.03 -9.97
C ARG A 108 -13.66 -1.46 -8.50
N LEU A 109 -13.62 -0.51 -7.57
CA LEU A 109 -13.49 -0.78 -6.13
C LEU A 109 -14.81 -1.21 -5.50
N THR A 110 -15.95 -0.73 -6.00
CA THR A 110 -17.28 -0.96 -5.44
C THR A 110 -18.05 -2.08 -6.11
N ASP A 111 -17.83 -2.27 -7.42
CA ASP A 111 -18.53 -3.27 -8.23
C ASP A 111 -17.61 -4.46 -8.52
N GLY A 112 -17.24 -5.17 -7.46
CA GLY A 112 -16.27 -6.26 -7.48
C GLY A 112 -16.87 -7.66 -7.57
N PHE A 113 -16.04 -8.65 -7.27
CA PHE A 113 -16.37 -10.08 -7.40
C PHE A 113 -17.39 -10.60 -6.39
N ASN A 114 -17.72 -9.84 -5.34
CA ASN A 114 -18.71 -10.26 -4.32
C ASN A 114 -20.16 -10.14 -4.79
N ARG A 115 -20.39 -9.79 -6.06
CA ARG A 115 -21.72 -9.66 -6.67
C ARG A 115 -21.85 -10.52 -7.91
N VAL A 116 -22.84 -11.42 -7.92
CA VAL A 116 -23.06 -12.35 -9.04
C VAL A 116 -23.37 -11.59 -10.34
N GLU A 117 -24.11 -10.50 -10.25
CA GLU A 117 -24.44 -9.64 -11.39
C GLU A 117 -23.22 -9.05 -12.09
N ASN A 118 -22.13 -8.82 -11.36
CA ASN A 118 -20.90 -8.30 -11.92
C ASN A 118 -20.08 -9.37 -12.67
N HIS A 119 -20.30 -10.64 -12.40
CA HIS A 119 -19.55 -11.73 -13.04
C HIS A 119 -19.72 -11.74 -14.56
N SER A 120 -20.86 -11.28 -15.08
CA SER A 120 -21.16 -11.22 -16.51
C SER A 120 -20.19 -10.38 -17.31
N TRP A 121 -19.56 -9.38 -16.69
CA TRP A 121 -18.57 -8.50 -17.32
C TRP A 121 -17.16 -8.65 -16.70
N LEU A 122 -17.05 -8.95 -15.41
CA LEU A 122 -15.74 -9.20 -14.76
C LEU A 122 -15.05 -10.42 -15.37
N ILE A 123 -15.72 -11.57 -15.44
CA ILE A 123 -15.11 -12.80 -15.94
C ILE A 123 -14.53 -12.60 -17.33
N PRO A 124 -15.27 -12.11 -18.35
CA PRO A 124 -14.70 -11.85 -19.68
C PRO A 124 -13.56 -10.83 -19.69
N ALA A 125 -13.60 -9.81 -18.80
CA ALA A 125 -12.55 -8.81 -18.70
C ALA A 125 -11.22 -9.45 -18.24
N TYR A 126 -11.26 -10.27 -17.18
CA TYR A 126 -10.08 -10.95 -16.68
C TYR A 126 -9.61 -12.09 -17.60
N GLN A 127 -10.52 -12.78 -18.28
CA GLN A 127 -10.16 -13.76 -19.33
C GLN A 127 -9.34 -13.13 -20.45
N ARG A 128 -9.61 -11.89 -20.82
CA ARG A 128 -8.81 -11.14 -21.77
C ARG A 128 -7.50 -10.63 -21.17
N ALA A 129 -7.53 -10.11 -19.95
CA ALA A 129 -6.38 -9.50 -19.30
C ALA A 129 -5.26 -10.50 -18.98
N ILE A 130 -5.59 -11.73 -18.53
CA ILE A 130 -4.61 -12.73 -18.11
C ILE A 130 -3.61 -13.09 -19.23
N PRO A 131 -4.01 -13.50 -20.45
CA PRO A 131 -3.06 -13.81 -21.52
C PRO A 131 -2.30 -12.56 -22.00
N LEU A 132 -2.91 -11.37 -22.00
CA LEU A 132 -2.23 -10.12 -22.32
C LEU A 132 -1.14 -9.80 -21.29
N ALA A 133 -1.44 -9.98 -19.99
CA ALA A 133 -0.49 -9.78 -18.91
C ALA A 133 0.71 -10.73 -19.04
N ALA A 134 0.47 -12.00 -19.34
CA ALA A 134 1.54 -12.97 -19.60
C ALA A 134 2.42 -12.56 -20.77
N ALA A 135 1.83 -12.16 -21.91
CA ALA A 135 2.56 -11.70 -23.08
C ALA A 135 3.41 -10.45 -22.78
N ALA A 136 2.89 -9.52 -21.99
CA ALA A 136 3.58 -8.31 -21.54
C ALA A 136 4.53 -8.54 -20.34
N LYS A 137 4.64 -9.77 -19.83
CA LYS A 137 5.42 -10.13 -18.63
C LYS A 137 4.97 -9.38 -17.36
N VAL A 138 3.69 -9.05 -17.27
CA VAL A 138 3.04 -8.50 -16.07
C VAL A 138 2.72 -9.65 -15.12
N PRO A 139 3.35 -9.74 -13.94
CA PRO A 139 3.21 -10.93 -13.09
C PRO A 139 1.87 -11.00 -12.36
N ASN A 140 1.24 -9.85 -12.12
CA ASN A 140 0.06 -9.74 -11.29
C ASN A 140 -1.02 -8.89 -11.97
N VAL A 141 -2.28 -9.29 -11.81
CA VAL A 141 -3.45 -8.50 -12.18
C VAL A 141 -4.31 -8.28 -10.94
N ILE A 142 -4.55 -7.01 -10.60
CA ILE A 142 -5.33 -6.64 -9.42
C ILE A 142 -6.81 -6.93 -9.62
N CYS A 143 -7.49 -7.34 -8.54
CA CYS A 143 -8.95 -7.47 -8.49
C CYS A 143 -9.49 -6.99 -7.14
N PHE A 144 -10.80 -6.73 -7.11
CA PHE A 144 -11.47 -6.13 -5.96
C PHE A 144 -12.66 -6.98 -5.52
N SER A 145 -12.91 -7.01 -4.21
CA SER A 145 -14.08 -7.71 -3.68
C SER A 145 -15.38 -6.97 -4.01
N GLY A 146 -15.37 -5.66 -3.90
CA GLY A 146 -16.57 -4.82 -4.01
C GLY A 146 -17.17 -4.45 -2.66
N SER A 147 -18.23 -3.62 -2.69
CA SER A 147 -18.97 -3.20 -1.50
C SER A 147 -19.89 -4.30 -0.99
N ARG A 148 -20.03 -4.39 0.35
CA ARG A 148 -20.88 -5.38 1.04
C ARG A 148 -22.35 -5.21 0.69
N LYS A 149 -22.85 -3.98 0.70
CA LYS A 149 -24.27 -3.66 0.49
C LYS A 149 -25.18 -4.55 1.35
N GLY A 150 -24.82 -4.73 2.63
CA GLY A 150 -25.54 -5.56 3.59
C GLY A 150 -25.30 -7.07 3.52
N GLN A 151 -24.45 -7.55 2.61
CA GLN A 151 -24.10 -8.96 2.46
C GLN A 151 -23.18 -9.43 3.58
N SER A 152 -23.36 -10.68 4.04
CA SER A 152 -22.47 -11.28 5.03
C SER A 152 -21.07 -11.57 4.47
N ASP A 153 -20.09 -11.72 5.34
CA ASP A 153 -18.71 -12.07 4.95
C ASP A 153 -18.62 -13.44 4.28
N ASP A 154 -19.37 -14.42 4.80
CA ASP A 154 -19.38 -15.78 4.24
C ASP A 154 -19.99 -15.82 2.84
N GLU A 155 -21.12 -15.13 2.65
CA GLU A 155 -21.76 -15.01 1.35
C GLU A 155 -20.88 -14.29 0.34
N GLY A 156 -20.27 -13.15 0.73
CA GLY A 156 -19.35 -12.41 -0.13
C GLY A 156 -18.15 -13.23 -0.56
N ARG A 157 -17.54 -14.01 0.36
CA ARG A 157 -16.43 -14.92 0.02
C ARG A 157 -16.85 -16.00 -0.96
N GLU A 158 -18.02 -16.62 -0.75
CA GLU A 158 -18.51 -17.69 -1.63
C GLU A 158 -18.81 -17.16 -3.03
N ILE A 159 -19.41 -15.97 -3.14
CA ILE A 159 -19.66 -15.32 -4.44
C ILE A 159 -18.35 -14.94 -5.13
N CYS A 160 -17.38 -14.35 -4.40
CA CYS A 160 -16.04 -14.08 -4.94
C CYS A 160 -15.38 -15.35 -5.47
N ALA A 161 -15.39 -16.43 -4.69
CA ALA A 161 -14.79 -17.70 -5.10
C ALA A 161 -15.43 -18.26 -6.38
N ARG A 162 -16.77 -18.19 -6.51
CA ARG A 162 -17.48 -18.60 -7.74
C ARG A 162 -17.09 -17.76 -8.95
N GLY A 163 -16.95 -16.43 -8.79
CA GLY A 163 -16.56 -15.53 -9.87
C GLY A 163 -15.10 -15.73 -10.31
N LEU A 164 -14.22 -16.07 -9.37
CA LEU A 164 -12.81 -16.34 -9.63
C LEU A 164 -12.56 -17.73 -10.23
N ALA A 165 -13.37 -18.73 -9.89
CA ALA A 165 -13.17 -20.12 -10.29
C ALA A 165 -12.90 -20.33 -11.80
N PRO A 166 -13.65 -19.71 -12.74
CA PRO A 166 -13.39 -19.88 -14.18
C PRO A 166 -12.11 -19.20 -14.67
N LEU A 167 -11.49 -18.32 -13.85
CA LEU A 167 -10.27 -17.60 -14.18
C LEU A 167 -9.00 -18.33 -13.74
N ILE A 168 -9.11 -19.20 -12.72
CA ILE A 168 -7.96 -19.86 -12.11
C ILE A 168 -7.20 -20.76 -13.08
N PRO A 169 -7.83 -21.66 -13.85
CA PRO A 169 -7.10 -22.48 -14.81
C PRO A 169 -6.30 -21.65 -15.83
N LEU A 170 -6.87 -20.54 -16.28
CA LEU A 170 -6.20 -19.63 -17.20
C LEU A 170 -5.02 -18.90 -16.53
N ALA A 171 -5.19 -18.42 -15.29
CA ALA A 171 -4.14 -17.80 -14.51
C ALA A 171 -2.96 -18.76 -14.25
N GLU A 172 -3.26 -20.04 -13.95
CA GLU A 172 -2.26 -21.09 -13.78
C GLU A 172 -1.51 -21.40 -15.09
N GLN A 173 -2.25 -21.56 -16.19
CA GLN A 173 -1.69 -21.82 -17.51
C GLN A 173 -0.72 -20.70 -17.94
N HIS A 174 -1.08 -19.46 -17.70
CA HIS A 174 -0.30 -18.28 -18.11
C HIS A 174 0.73 -17.82 -17.07
N GLY A 175 0.73 -18.39 -15.87
CA GLY A 175 1.64 -18.00 -14.79
C GLY A 175 1.37 -16.61 -14.21
N VAL A 176 0.18 -16.03 -14.44
CA VAL A 176 -0.25 -14.73 -13.92
C VAL A 176 -0.97 -14.92 -12.59
N THR A 177 -0.74 -14.02 -11.63
CA THR A 177 -1.40 -14.06 -10.32
C THR A 177 -2.51 -13.01 -10.27
N LEU A 178 -3.72 -13.43 -9.90
CA LEU A 178 -4.81 -12.53 -9.55
C LEU A 178 -4.61 -12.09 -8.10
N CYS A 179 -4.54 -10.79 -7.86
CA CYS A 179 -4.29 -10.22 -6.54
C CYS A 179 -5.51 -9.43 -6.06
N MET A 180 -6.20 -9.95 -5.03
CA MET A 180 -7.29 -9.21 -4.38
C MET A 180 -6.72 -8.22 -3.38
N GLU A 181 -7.07 -6.94 -3.56
CA GLU A 181 -6.59 -5.90 -2.67
C GLU A 181 -7.39 -5.83 -1.37
N LEU A 182 -6.65 -5.68 -0.26
CA LEU A 182 -7.17 -5.38 1.06
C LEU A 182 -7.28 -3.85 1.22
N LEU A 183 -8.51 -3.34 1.38
CA LEU A 183 -8.78 -1.90 1.57
C LEU A 183 -9.42 -1.62 2.93
N ASN A 184 -9.21 -0.43 3.47
CA ASN A 184 -9.86 -0.05 4.72
C ASN A 184 -11.31 0.43 4.48
N SER A 185 -12.24 -0.11 5.26
CA SER A 185 -13.64 0.31 5.28
C SER A 185 -13.93 1.40 6.33
N LYS A 186 -12.97 1.69 7.22
CA LYS A 186 -13.14 2.67 8.31
C LYS A 186 -13.05 4.13 7.85
N VAL A 187 -12.23 4.42 6.84
CA VAL A 187 -11.89 5.80 6.45
C VAL A 187 -12.12 6.03 4.96
N ASP A 188 -11.42 5.29 4.08
CA ASP A 188 -11.31 5.64 2.66
C ASP A 188 -12.34 4.95 1.77
N HIS A 189 -12.70 3.70 2.09
CA HIS A 189 -13.57 2.86 1.25
C HIS A 189 -14.73 2.27 2.05
N PRO A 190 -15.65 3.12 2.57
CA PRO A 190 -16.77 2.63 3.37
C PRO A 190 -17.49 1.46 2.68
N ASP A 191 -17.84 0.44 3.49
CA ASP A 191 -18.56 -0.73 3.02
C ASP A 191 -17.75 -1.71 2.13
N TYR A 192 -16.45 -1.48 1.87
CA TYR A 192 -15.64 -2.46 1.13
C TYR A 192 -15.55 -3.78 1.89
N GLN A 193 -15.62 -4.93 1.16
CA GLN A 193 -15.80 -6.22 1.84
C GLN A 193 -14.49 -6.92 2.25
N CYS A 194 -13.47 -6.91 1.41
CA CYS A 194 -12.15 -7.48 1.71
C CYS A 194 -11.31 -6.50 2.55
N ASP A 195 -11.77 -6.16 3.75
CA ASP A 195 -11.20 -5.13 4.61
C ASP A 195 -10.37 -5.66 5.79
N HIS A 196 -10.21 -6.98 5.89
CA HIS A 196 -9.40 -7.66 6.90
C HIS A 196 -8.59 -8.79 6.30
N THR A 197 -7.35 -8.98 6.77
CA THR A 197 -6.46 -10.05 6.29
C THR A 197 -7.09 -11.42 6.46
N ALA A 198 -7.77 -11.67 7.57
CA ALA A 198 -8.43 -12.96 7.82
C ALA A 198 -9.49 -13.29 6.76
N TRP A 199 -10.25 -12.28 6.29
CA TRP A 199 -11.24 -12.45 5.23
C TRP A 199 -10.58 -12.82 3.91
N GLY A 200 -9.53 -12.08 3.52
CA GLY A 200 -8.79 -12.33 2.27
C GLY A 200 -8.09 -13.69 2.27
N VAL A 201 -7.47 -14.09 3.39
CA VAL A 201 -6.83 -15.41 3.56
C VAL A 201 -7.87 -16.53 3.48
N ALA A 202 -9.05 -16.37 4.07
CA ALA A 202 -10.13 -17.34 3.96
C ALA A 202 -10.60 -17.51 2.50
N LEU A 203 -10.70 -16.40 1.75
CA LEU A 203 -10.99 -16.47 0.31
C LEU A 203 -9.86 -17.19 -0.46
N ALA A 204 -8.59 -16.86 -0.18
CA ALA A 204 -7.45 -17.50 -0.85
C ALA A 204 -7.43 -19.03 -0.60
N LYS A 205 -7.71 -19.46 0.63
CA LYS A 205 -7.88 -20.88 0.97
C LYS A 205 -9.04 -21.53 0.22
N ARG A 206 -10.16 -20.81 0.09
CA ARG A 206 -11.36 -21.30 -0.62
C ARG A 206 -11.12 -21.43 -2.12
N VAL A 207 -10.41 -20.49 -2.75
CA VAL A 207 -9.98 -20.56 -4.17
C VAL A 207 -8.94 -21.65 -4.38
N SER A 208 -8.06 -21.89 -3.41
CA SER A 208 -7.08 -22.98 -3.36
C SER A 208 -6.14 -23.04 -4.57
N SER A 209 -5.62 -21.89 -5.02
CA SER A 209 -4.67 -21.80 -6.13
C SER A 209 -3.46 -20.92 -5.78
N PRO A 210 -2.25 -21.28 -6.23
CA PRO A 210 -1.07 -20.41 -6.08
C PRO A 210 -1.18 -19.14 -6.93
N ARG A 211 -2.16 -19.07 -7.86
CA ARG A 211 -2.38 -17.92 -8.75
C ARG A 211 -3.52 -17.02 -8.31
N PHE A 212 -4.05 -17.23 -7.12
CA PHE A 212 -4.87 -16.25 -6.42
C PHE A 212 -4.25 -15.92 -5.08
N LYS A 213 -3.92 -14.65 -4.89
CA LYS A 213 -3.27 -14.13 -3.68
C LYS A 213 -3.83 -12.77 -3.32
N LEU A 214 -3.30 -12.19 -2.25
CA LEU A 214 -3.65 -10.86 -1.77
C LEU A 214 -2.61 -9.84 -2.23
N LEU A 215 -3.07 -8.64 -2.50
CA LEU A 215 -2.31 -7.43 -2.39
C LEU A 215 -2.55 -6.90 -0.97
N TYR A 216 -1.49 -6.86 -0.18
CA TYR A 216 -1.53 -6.35 1.19
C TYR A 216 -1.11 -4.88 1.19
N ASP A 217 -2.07 -3.98 1.26
CA ASP A 217 -1.78 -2.56 1.44
C ASP A 217 -1.56 -2.28 2.94
N ILE A 218 -0.31 -1.94 3.27
CA ILE A 218 0.13 -1.70 4.65
C ILE A 218 -0.61 -0.50 5.25
N TYR A 219 -0.87 0.56 4.45
CA TYR A 219 -1.64 1.71 4.89
C TYR A 219 -3.06 1.31 5.32
N HIS A 220 -3.75 0.57 4.46
CA HIS A 220 -5.11 0.14 4.73
C HIS A 220 -5.20 -0.81 5.92
N MET A 221 -4.27 -1.76 6.03
CA MET A 221 -4.32 -2.75 7.10
C MET A 221 -3.84 -2.20 8.45
N GLN A 222 -2.98 -1.17 8.46
CA GLN A 222 -2.68 -0.45 9.69
C GLN A 222 -3.95 0.20 10.27
N ILE A 223 -4.76 0.84 9.42
CA ILE A 223 -6.04 1.47 9.83
C ILE A 223 -7.04 0.45 10.35
N MET A 224 -7.11 -0.73 9.71
CA MET A 224 -8.09 -1.76 10.05
C MET A 224 -7.68 -2.62 11.24
N GLU A 225 -6.46 -3.14 11.23
CA GLU A 225 -6.02 -4.24 12.10
C GLU A 225 -4.83 -3.85 13.00
N GLY A 226 -3.88 -3.04 12.50
CA GLY A 226 -2.60 -2.85 13.16
C GLY A 226 -1.76 -4.14 13.17
N ASP A 227 -0.78 -4.25 14.10
CA ASP A 227 0.09 -5.43 14.28
C ASP A 227 0.64 -6.02 12.95
N VAL A 228 1.01 -5.10 12.03
CA VAL A 228 1.33 -5.40 10.63
C VAL A 228 2.40 -6.47 10.49
N ILE A 229 3.48 -6.41 11.29
CA ILE A 229 4.60 -7.37 11.18
C ILE A 229 4.13 -8.79 11.45
N ARG A 230 3.38 -9.02 12.52
CA ARG A 230 2.87 -10.36 12.87
C ARG A 230 1.90 -10.85 11.81
N THR A 231 0.98 -9.99 11.39
CA THR A 231 -0.03 -10.32 10.39
C THR A 231 0.62 -10.72 9.06
N VAL A 232 1.59 -9.93 8.57
CA VAL A 232 2.30 -10.21 7.31
C VAL A 232 3.13 -11.48 7.42
N THR A 233 3.95 -11.63 8.46
CA THR A 233 4.83 -12.81 8.60
C THR A 233 4.05 -14.10 8.74
N GLY A 234 2.90 -14.07 9.40
CA GLY A 234 2.00 -15.22 9.54
C GLY A 234 1.24 -15.59 8.26
N ASN A 235 1.09 -14.66 7.32
CA ASN A 235 0.25 -14.84 6.13
C ASN A 235 0.99 -14.62 4.79
N VAL A 236 2.31 -14.51 4.79
CA VAL A 236 3.12 -14.18 3.59
C VAL A 236 2.86 -15.15 2.41
N ASN A 237 2.54 -16.40 2.67
CA ASN A 237 2.23 -17.40 1.65
C ASN A 237 0.97 -17.06 0.83
N TYR A 238 0.09 -16.20 1.36
CA TYR A 238 -1.12 -15.72 0.70
C TYR A 238 -0.95 -14.35 0.07
N ILE A 239 0.22 -13.70 0.20
CA ILE A 239 0.49 -12.35 -0.29
C ILE A 239 1.41 -12.41 -1.51
N ALA A 240 1.09 -11.70 -2.57
CA ALA A 240 1.91 -11.58 -3.78
C ALA A 240 2.48 -10.18 -4.00
N HIS A 241 1.89 -9.17 -3.37
CA HIS A 241 2.23 -7.77 -3.59
C HIS A 241 1.96 -6.94 -2.33
N PHE A 242 2.75 -5.88 -2.13
CA PHE A 242 2.56 -4.93 -1.04
C PHE A 242 2.41 -3.50 -1.57
N HIS A 243 1.53 -2.73 -0.94
CA HIS A 243 1.48 -1.27 -1.06
C HIS A 243 1.90 -0.59 0.24
N THR A 244 2.41 0.63 0.12
CA THR A 244 2.85 1.46 1.25
C THR A 244 2.17 2.81 1.24
N GLY A 245 1.95 3.38 2.42
CA GLY A 245 1.46 4.74 2.61
C GLY A 245 1.51 5.13 4.08
N GLY A 246 1.85 6.38 4.39
CA GLY A 246 1.94 6.86 5.78
C GLY A 246 0.55 6.96 6.44
N VAL A 247 0.43 6.49 7.67
CA VAL A 247 -0.79 6.59 8.47
C VAL A 247 -0.59 7.63 9.56
N PRO A 248 -1.50 8.60 9.70
CA PRO A 248 -2.68 8.87 8.89
C PRO A 248 -2.40 9.59 7.56
N GLY A 249 -3.37 9.62 6.65
CA GLY A 249 -3.42 10.54 5.51
C GLY A 249 -2.81 10.03 4.21
N ARG A 250 -2.22 8.82 4.18
CA ARG A 250 -1.62 8.19 3.00
C ARG A 250 -0.52 9.03 2.35
N HIS A 251 0.28 9.72 3.19
CA HIS A 251 1.40 10.55 2.75
C HIS A 251 2.73 9.78 2.83
N GLU A 252 3.87 10.50 2.91
CA GLU A 252 5.21 9.95 3.02
C GLU A 252 5.33 8.90 4.14
N ILE A 253 6.24 7.94 3.96
CA ILE A 253 6.44 6.82 4.90
C ILE A 253 7.61 7.04 5.88
N ASP A 254 8.01 8.30 6.09
CA ASP A 254 9.07 8.69 7.01
C ASP A 254 8.58 8.82 8.48
N ASP A 255 9.34 9.51 9.31
CA ASP A 255 9.06 9.64 10.75
C ASP A 255 7.85 10.56 11.07
N THR A 256 7.15 11.09 10.06
CA THR A 256 5.96 11.94 10.24
C THR A 256 4.65 11.15 10.36
N GLN A 257 4.73 9.82 10.35
CA GLN A 257 3.61 8.89 10.41
C GLN A 257 3.87 7.80 11.47
N GLU A 258 2.89 6.92 11.76
CA GLU A 258 2.90 6.05 12.95
C GLU A 258 3.62 4.70 12.79
N LEU A 259 3.97 4.28 11.55
CA LEU A 259 4.60 2.98 11.27
C LEU A 259 6.13 3.06 11.21
N ASN A 260 6.83 2.10 11.78
CA ASN A 260 8.25 1.91 11.51
C ASN A 260 8.45 1.11 10.22
N TYR A 261 8.39 1.79 9.06
CA TYR A 261 8.47 1.14 7.76
C TYR A 261 9.76 0.36 7.55
N HIS A 262 10.90 0.84 8.04
CA HIS A 262 12.16 0.10 7.90
C HIS A 262 12.07 -1.29 8.58
N ARG A 263 11.49 -1.36 9.79
CA ARG A 263 11.27 -2.65 10.48
C ARG A 263 10.24 -3.54 9.77
N VAL A 264 9.19 -2.96 9.23
CA VAL A 264 8.20 -3.70 8.42
C VAL A 264 8.88 -4.32 7.20
N MET A 265 9.70 -3.54 6.46
CA MET A 265 10.42 -4.02 5.28
C MET A 265 11.44 -5.12 5.62
N GLN A 266 12.18 -4.99 6.73
CA GLN A 266 13.06 -6.06 7.21
C GLN A 266 12.27 -7.35 7.47
N ALA A 267 11.14 -7.26 8.17
CA ALA A 267 10.31 -8.43 8.46
C ALA A 267 9.78 -9.09 7.19
N ILE A 268 9.32 -8.31 6.19
CA ILE A 268 8.91 -8.84 4.88
C ILE A 268 10.11 -9.54 4.19
N ALA A 269 11.27 -8.92 4.15
CA ALA A 269 12.46 -9.48 3.51
C ALA A 269 12.94 -10.78 4.19
N ASP A 270 12.84 -10.87 5.52
CA ASP A 270 13.21 -12.05 6.30
C ASP A 270 12.31 -13.26 6.03
N THR A 271 11.08 -13.05 5.55
CA THR A 271 10.21 -14.16 5.06
C THR A 271 10.69 -14.77 3.75
N GLY A 272 11.65 -14.15 3.05
CA GLY A 272 12.06 -14.56 1.72
C GLY A 272 11.12 -14.13 0.59
N PHE A 273 10.23 -13.16 0.83
CA PHE A 273 9.29 -12.63 -0.15
C PHE A 273 9.96 -12.23 -1.47
N LYS A 274 9.36 -12.59 -2.61
CA LYS A 274 9.92 -12.38 -3.96
C LYS A 274 9.08 -11.46 -4.85
N GLY A 275 7.94 -11.02 -4.38
CA GLY A 275 7.08 -10.05 -5.07
C GLY A 275 7.61 -8.63 -5.01
N PHE A 276 6.73 -7.67 -5.27
CA PHE A 276 7.06 -6.25 -5.25
C PHE A 276 6.46 -5.56 -4.01
N VAL A 277 7.14 -4.51 -3.58
CA VAL A 277 6.64 -3.51 -2.64
C VAL A 277 6.52 -2.20 -3.41
N ALA A 278 5.30 -1.74 -3.61
CA ALA A 278 5.03 -0.53 -4.38
C ALA A 278 4.73 0.66 -3.46
N GLN A 279 5.33 1.79 -3.81
CA GLN A 279 5.10 3.06 -3.13
C GLN A 279 3.76 3.64 -3.63
N GLU A 280 2.78 3.72 -2.74
CA GLU A 280 1.42 4.18 -3.08
C GLU A 280 0.94 5.28 -2.13
N PHE A 281 1.81 6.20 -1.82
CA PHE A 281 1.48 7.38 -1.01
C PHE A 281 1.36 8.66 -1.85
N MET A 282 0.61 9.62 -1.34
CA MET A 282 0.47 10.95 -1.95
C MET A 282 1.56 11.88 -1.42
N PRO A 283 2.55 12.28 -2.25
CA PRO A 283 3.62 13.14 -1.80
C PRO A 283 3.10 14.54 -1.45
N THR A 284 3.51 15.05 -0.29
CA THR A 284 3.22 16.42 0.20
C THR A 284 4.37 17.37 -0.08
N ARG A 285 5.54 16.86 -0.43
CA ARG A 285 6.78 17.59 -0.75
C ARG A 285 7.12 17.40 -2.23
N ASP A 286 8.37 17.68 -2.61
CA ASP A 286 8.84 17.34 -3.96
C ASP A 286 8.66 15.82 -4.21
N PRO A 287 7.90 15.42 -5.22
CA PRO A 287 7.55 14.02 -5.43
C PRO A 287 8.78 13.12 -5.68
N ARG A 288 9.82 13.62 -6.34
CA ARG A 288 11.05 12.86 -6.58
C ARG A 288 11.83 12.64 -5.29
N GLU A 289 11.93 13.66 -4.45
CA GLU A 289 12.59 13.55 -3.13
C GLU A 289 11.83 12.62 -2.20
N SER A 290 10.50 12.73 -2.17
CA SER A 290 9.63 11.83 -1.39
C SER A 290 9.80 10.37 -1.82
N LEU A 291 9.81 10.10 -3.13
CA LEU A 291 10.01 8.74 -3.64
C LEU A 291 11.44 8.24 -3.34
N ALA A 292 12.45 9.08 -3.50
CA ALA A 292 13.84 8.74 -3.16
C ALA A 292 14.01 8.40 -1.67
N GLN A 293 13.33 9.13 -0.78
CA GLN A 293 13.31 8.84 0.65
C GLN A 293 12.64 7.49 0.93
N ALA A 294 11.47 7.22 0.33
CA ALA A 294 10.77 5.96 0.49
C ALA A 294 11.61 4.76 0.00
N VAL A 295 12.32 4.90 -1.14
CA VAL A 295 13.27 3.89 -1.62
C VAL A 295 14.36 3.61 -0.58
N ARG A 296 14.95 4.65 0.03
CA ARG A 296 15.96 4.47 1.09
C ARG A 296 15.40 3.73 2.31
N ILE A 297 14.19 4.08 2.76
CA ILE A 297 13.53 3.44 3.91
C ILE A 297 13.25 1.96 3.61
N CYS A 298 12.83 1.65 2.37
CA CYS A 298 12.48 0.28 1.96
C CYS A 298 13.68 -0.57 1.50
N THR A 299 14.88 0.01 1.40
CA THR A 299 16.11 -0.74 1.07
C THR A 299 16.63 -1.44 2.33
N VAL A 300 16.53 -2.80 2.38
CA VAL A 300 16.88 -3.65 3.50
C VAL A 300 17.67 -4.89 3.05
#